data_3c1429b7b2fb94d3b8355aa044c50687
#
_entry.id   3c1429b7b2fb94d3b8355aa044c50687
#
_cell.length_a   1.000
_cell.length_b   1.000
_cell.length_c   1.000
_cell.angle_alpha   90.00
_cell.angle_beta   90.00
_cell.angle_gamma   90.00
#
_symmetry.space_group_name_H-M   'P 1'
#
loop_
_entity.id
_entity.type
_entity.pdbx_description
1 polymer ?
#
loop_
_entity_poly.entity_id
_entity_poly.type
_entity_poly.pdbx_seq_one_letter_code
_entity_poly.pdbx_strand_id
1 'polypeptide(L)'
;MGPYFNSKDKHYKDPFGAVPCGAEVRFALADDTYYGCELLVLREFAGTEDTCALPPAEGGFAGTYTAPAGGELCWYCFRLTDVDGRCVWYGKNGVQDAPEKAARWQLTVYEPSPAPDWFGLGVTYQIFPDRFRRVSMPDVSHMPGHRWLHRGWNEQPVFLPDEHGQITNRDFFGGSLQGITEKLDYLAGLGVTTLYLNPIFEAASNHRYDTGDYRAIDPLLGTETDFRALCAAAHQRGMRVILDGVFNHTGSNSRYFNAEGYYPEPGAAQSQNSEYYNWYSFHPWPSDYDAWWGVKTLPAVNEAQPAYRDFIFGDQDSVVRHWLRCGADGWRLDVADELPSDFIEGIRSAIDAEKPGAYLLGEVWEDGSNKIAYSQRRRYLLGRQVHGLMNYPFRTALLNWLAGGDAAVFRDSMETIRENYPPFAFYGAMNFLGTHDTARILTLLGAEGTPKTKAERAAYRLSPTELARGLAKLRLAGMLLYSFPGSPTLFYGDEAGVQGFEDPLNRGAFPWGSEDAALTDFFRTLGQLRRTRESLRSGALRYLLARGGALAIERERGGERTVTALNAGDAPADLTLAWDAPTAQDAMTGQRFLVIDGKAHLTLPPLNGVILV
;
A
#
# COMPACT_ATOMS: atom_id res chain seq x y z
N MET A 1 -42.70 6.93 -4.12
CA MET A 1 -41.45 6.56 -3.37
C MET A 1 -40.46 7.66 -3.71
N GLY A 2 -39.88 8.35 -2.70
CA GLY A 2 -38.91 9.43 -2.98
C GLY A 2 -37.66 8.95 -3.70
N PRO A 3 -36.77 9.87 -4.13
CA PRO A 3 -35.62 9.53 -4.96
C PRO A 3 -34.69 8.55 -4.25
N TYR A 4 -34.25 7.53 -4.98
CA TYR A 4 -33.30 6.52 -4.52
C TYR A 4 -32.26 6.20 -5.58
N PHE A 5 -30.99 6.20 -5.15
CA PHE A 5 -29.84 5.88 -5.97
C PHE A 5 -28.78 5.13 -5.15
N ASN A 6 -28.19 4.10 -5.75
CA ASN A 6 -27.06 3.37 -5.17
C ASN A 6 -25.93 3.24 -6.20
N SER A 7 -24.86 4.02 -6.05
CA SER A 7 -23.71 4.04 -6.97
C SER A 7 -22.96 2.70 -7.07
N LYS A 8 -23.18 1.80 -6.09
CA LYS A 8 -22.55 0.48 -6.04
C LYS A 8 -23.40 -0.63 -6.69
N ASP A 9 -24.62 -0.32 -7.11
CA ASP A 9 -25.52 -1.25 -7.79
C ASP A 9 -25.59 -0.90 -9.28
N LYS A 10 -25.27 -1.88 -10.13
CA LYS A 10 -25.30 -1.73 -11.60
C LYS A 10 -26.68 -1.40 -12.17
N HIS A 11 -27.75 -1.64 -11.42
CA HIS A 11 -29.06 -1.18 -11.82
C HIS A 11 -29.11 0.36 -11.90
N TYR A 12 -28.41 1.05 -10.98
CA TYR A 12 -28.41 2.51 -10.90
C TYR A 12 -27.22 3.16 -11.60
N LYS A 13 -26.04 2.51 -11.61
CA LYS A 13 -24.83 3.01 -12.26
C LYS A 13 -24.05 1.88 -12.92
N ASP A 14 -23.99 1.88 -14.25
CA ASP A 14 -23.25 0.88 -15.02
C ASP A 14 -22.38 1.57 -16.10
N PRO A 15 -21.08 1.27 -16.14
CA PRO A 15 -20.33 0.30 -15.34
C PRO A 15 -20.14 0.73 -13.88
N PHE A 16 -19.92 -0.27 -13.02
CA PHE A 16 -19.56 -0.05 -11.62
C PHE A 16 -18.19 0.62 -11.52
N GLY A 17 -18.04 1.56 -10.57
CA GLY A 17 -16.74 2.09 -10.15
C GLY A 17 -16.16 3.14 -11.08
N ALA A 18 -14.82 3.24 -11.09
CA ALA A 18 -14.06 4.10 -11.97
C ALA A 18 -14.17 3.65 -13.43
N VAL A 19 -14.10 4.60 -14.37
CA VAL A 19 -14.29 4.33 -15.79
C VAL A 19 -13.12 4.88 -16.62
N PRO A 20 -12.80 4.28 -17.78
CA PRO A 20 -11.83 4.86 -18.69
C PRO A 20 -12.37 6.14 -19.35
N CYS A 21 -11.45 6.98 -19.80
CA CYS A 21 -11.78 8.20 -20.57
C CYS A 21 -12.70 7.89 -21.74
N GLY A 22 -13.71 8.74 -21.94
CA GLY A 22 -14.68 8.62 -23.03
C GLY A 22 -15.69 7.48 -22.86
N ALA A 23 -15.70 6.77 -21.75
CA ALA A 23 -16.67 5.70 -21.52
C ALA A 23 -18.10 6.24 -21.38
N GLU A 24 -19.06 5.48 -21.87
CA GLU A 24 -20.47 5.72 -21.59
C GLU A 24 -20.84 5.13 -20.23
N VAL A 25 -21.46 5.94 -19.38
CA VAL A 25 -21.91 5.55 -18.03
C VAL A 25 -23.42 5.75 -17.97
N ARG A 26 -24.14 4.65 -17.84
CA ARG A 26 -25.59 4.70 -17.61
C ARG A 26 -25.87 5.06 -16.16
N PHE A 27 -26.72 6.03 -15.95
CA PHE A 27 -27.30 6.38 -14.65
C PHE A 27 -28.81 6.13 -14.66
N ALA A 28 -29.32 5.60 -13.57
CA ALA A 28 -30.75 5.46 -13.33
C ALA A 28 -31.06 5.92 -11.90
N LEU A 29 -32.12 6.67 -11.73
CA LEU A 29 -32.64 7.13 -10.44
C LEU A 29 -34.07 6.62 -10.29
N ALA A 30 -34.33 5.85 -9.24
CA ALA A 30 -35.70 5.46 -8.90
C ALA A 30 -36.42 6.64 -8.25
N ASP A 31 -37.57 7.04 -8.80
CA ASP A 31 -38.40 8.11 -8.26
C ASP A 31 -39.77 8.14 -8.93
N ASP A 32 -40.82 8.48 -8.17
CA ASP A 32 -42.19 8.69 -8.68
C ASP A 32 -42.80 10.05 -8.26
N THR A 33 -41.95 10.95 -7.78
CA THR A 33 -42.35 12.20 -7.13
C THR A 33 -42.09 13.42 -8.02
N TYR A 34 -40.95 13.40 -8.75
CA TYR A 34 -40.48 14.53 -9.54
C TYR A 34 -40.81 14.35 -11.03
N TYR A 35 -40.84 15.46 -11.77
CA TYR A 35 -41.17 15.50 -13.20
C TYR A 35 -39.95 15.55 -14.11
N GLY A 36 -38.80 16.01 -13.58
CA GLY A 36 -37.57 16.11 -14.34
C GLY A 36 -36.38 15.72 -13.51
N CYS A 37 -35.36 15.14 -14.16
CA CYS A 37 -34.11 14.77 -13.56
C CYS A 37 -32.94 15.11 -14.47
N GLU A 38 -31.91 15.74 -13.91
CA GLU A 38 -30.65 15.99 -14.59
C GLU A 38 -29.50 15.53 -13.69
N LEU A 39 -28.52 14.88 -14.29
CA LEU A 39 -27.26 14.57 -13.66
C LEU A 39 -26.32 15.78 -13.79
N LEU A 40 -25.84 16.30 -12.67
CA LEU A 40 -24.83 17.36 -12.60
C LEU A 40 -23.49 16.73 -12.27
N VAL A 41 -22.47 16.98 -13.11
CA VAL A 41 -21.14 16.39 -12.97
C VAL A 41 -20.09 17.50 -12.92
N LEU A 42 -19.60 17.81 -11.71
CA LEU A 42 -18.48 18.73 -11.50
C LEU A 42 -17.17 18.02 -11.84
N ARG A 43 -16.41 18.59 -12.75
CA ARG A 43 -15.06 18.14 -13.13
C ARG A 43 -14.04 18.91 -12.32
N GLU A 44 -13.37 18.23 -11.40
CA GLU A 44 -12.48 18.83 -10.40
C GLU A 44 -11.32 19.62 -11.03
N PHE A 45 -10.62 19.01 -11.99
CA PHE A 45 -9.43 19.61 -12.60
C PHE A 45 -9.73 20.58 -13.72
N ALA A 46 -10.83 20.35 -14.45
CA ALA A 46 -11.30 21.29 -15.47
C ALA A 46 -12.01 22.52 -14.87
N GLY A 47 -12.50 22.42 -13.64
CA GLY A 47 -13.26 23.49 -12.97
C GLY A 47 -14.60 23.77 -13.64
N THR A 48 -15.20 22.82 -14.35
CA THR A 48 -16.46 22.95 -15.08
C THR A 48 -17.49 21.97 -14.59
N GLU A 49 -18.78 22.29 -14.79
CA GLU A 49 -19.88 21.38 -14.49
C GLU A 49 -20.64 21.01 -15.75
N ASP A 50 -20.70 19.70 -16.03
CA ASP A 50 -21.51 19.15 -17.10
C ASP A 50 -22.93 18.88 -16.59
N THR A 51 -23.92 19.05 -17.46
CA THR A 51 -25.31 18.71 -17.19
C THR A 51 -25.79 17.69 -18.22
N CYS A 52 -26.34 16.56 -17.74
CA CYS A 52 -26.89 15.50 -18.59
C CYS A 52 -28.33 15.23 -18.20
N ALA A 53 -29.25 15.41 -19.15
CA ALA A 53 -30.67 15.12 -18.94
C ALA A 53 -30.87 13.61 -18.77
N LEU A 54 -31.62 13.21 -17.75
CA LEU A 54 -32.10 11.85 -17.57
C LEU A 54 -33.61 11.79 -17.90
N PRO A 55 -34.00 11.30 -19.09
CA PRO A 55 -35.41 11.20 -19.45
C PRO A 55 -36.18 10.23 -18.54
N PRO A 56 -37.52 10.39 -18.47
CA PRO A 56 -38.36 9.44 -17.77
C PRO A 56 -38.16 8.00 -18.28
N ALA A 57 -38.10 7.06 -17.34
CA ALA A 57 -37.94 5.64 -17.61
C ALA A 57 -38.83 4.84 -16.65
N GLU A 58 -38.92 3.52 -16.83
CA GLU A 58 -39.68 2.65 -15.93
C GLU A 58 -39.15 2.78 -14.48
N GLY A 59 -40.01 3.20 -13.58
CA GLY A 59 -39.72 3.38 -12.16
C GLY A 59 -38.87 4.63 -11.80
N GLY A 60 -38.72 5.61 -12.74
CA GLY A 60 -38.02 6.86 -12.45
C GLY A 60 -37.38 7.51 -13.67
N PHE A 61 -36.05 7.72 -13.65
CA PHE A 61 -35.30 8.40 -14.70
C PHE A 61 -34.04 7.60 -15.06
N ALA A 62 -33.66 7.60 -16.34
CA ALA A 62 -32.41 6.97 -16.78
C ALA A 62 -31.84 7.71 -18.00
N GLY A 63 -30.49 7.70 -18.09
CA GLY A 63 -29.75 8.29 -19.22
C GLY A 63 -28.29 7.87 -19.21
N THR A 64 -27.56 8.33 -20.23
CA THR A 64 -26.16 7.99 -20.41
C THR A 64 -25.33 9.27 -20.40
N TYR A 65 -24.30 9.30 -19.57
CA TYR A 65 -23.28 10.34 -19.52
C TYR A 65 -22.00 9.83 -20.17
N THR A 66 -21.41 10.61 -21.07
CA THR A 66 -20.12 10.31 -21.65
C THR A 66 -19.02 10.92 -20.77
N ALA A 67 -18.15 10.09 -20.22
CA ALA A 67 -17.06 10.51 -19.38
C ALA A 67 -16.06 11.41 -20.13
N PRO A 68 -15.34 12.34 -19.46
CA PRO A 68 -14.32 13.17 -20.09
C PRO A 68 -13.30 12.39 -20.90
N ALA A 69 -12.75 13.02 -21.94
CA ALA A 69 -11.76 12.42 -22.84
C ALA A 69 -10.35 12.30 -22.21
N GLY A 70 -10.09 12.95 -21.07
CA GLY A 70 -8.85 12.86 -20.30
C GLY A 70 -9.10 12.41 -18.87
N GLY A 71 -8.04 12.05 -18.16
CA GLY A 71 -8.12 11.66 -16.75
C GLY A 71 -8.69 12.78 -15.88
N GLU A 72 -9.75 12.48 -15.12
CA GLU A 72 -10.52 13.48 -14.37
C GLU A 72 -11.08 12.89 -13.07
N LEU A 73 -11.21 13.73 -12.05
CA LEU A 73 -12.01 13.41 -10.87
C LEU A 73 -13.34 14.15 -10.97
N CYS A 74 -14.41 13.39 -11.06
CA CYS A 74 -15.74 13.93 -11.20
C CYS A 74 -16.55 13.74 -9.91
N TRP A 75 -17.38 14.75 -9.60
CA TRP A 75 -18.30 14.74 -8.47
C TRP A 75 -19.71 14.95 -8.98
N TYR A 76 -20.63 14.02 -8.75
CA TYR A 76 -21.97 14.11 -9.31
C TYR A 76 -23.08 14.06 -8.27
N CYS A 77 -24.21 14.71 -8.61
CA CYS A 77 -25.48 14.65 -7.91
C CYS A 77 -26.62 14.81 -8.93
N PHE A 78 -27.86 14.67 -8.49
CA PHE A 78 -29.03 14.82 -9.33
C PHE A 78 -29.77 16.11 -9.01
N ARG A 79 -30.14 16.88 -10.03
CA ARG A 79 -31.10 17.99 -9.93
C ARG A 79 -32.47 17.47 -10.30
N LEU A 80 -33.43 17.58 -9.40
CA LEU A 80 -34.81 17.12 -9.56
C LEU A 80 -35.73 18.32 -9.67
N THR A 81 -36.71 18.26 -10.58
CA THR A 81 -37.67 19.35 -10.82
C THR A 81 -39.06 18.84 -10.51
N ASP A 82 -39.83 19.56 -9.67
CA ASP A 82 -41.21 19.25 -9.33
C ASP A 82 -42.20 19.77 -10.37
N VAL A 83 -43.49 19.52 -10.14
CA VAL A 83 -44.62 19.94 -11.04
C VAL A 83 -44.72 21.46 -11.17
N ASP A 84 -44.26 22.22 -10.18
CA ASP A 84 -44.29 23.69 -10.17
C ASP A 84 -43.02 24.31 -10.76
N GLY A 85 -42.08 23.46 -11.24
CA GLY A 85 -40.81 23.91 -11.81
C GLY A 85 -39.75 24.26 -10.75
N ARG A 86 -39.96 23.92 -9.48
CA ARG A 86 -38.95 24.11 -8.42
C ARG A 86 -37.90 23.02 -8.47
N CYS A 87 -36.65 23.41 -8.26
CA CYS A 87 -35.52 22.50 -8.28
C CYS A 87 -35.04 22.16 -6.85
N VAL A 88 -34.66 20.90 -6.66
CA VAL A 88 -33.96 20.39 -5.48
C VAL A 88 -32.78 19.52 -5.93
N TRP A 89 -31.83 19.27 -5.04
CA TRP A 89 -30.64 18.49 -5.36
C TRP A 89 -30.59 17.23 -4.49
N TYR A 90 -30.42 16.08 -5.13
CA TYR A 90 -30.33 14.79 -4.47
C TYR A 90 -28.89 14.30 -4.49
N GLY A 91 -28.32 14.14 -3.30
CA GLY A 91 -26.96 13.64 -3.04
C GLY A 91 -26.92 12.50 -2.05
N LYS A 92 -25.73 12.06 -1.63
CA LYS A 92 -25.53 11.01 -0.60
C LYS A 92 -26.27 11.29 0.70
N ASN A 93 -26.50 12.55 1.02
CA ASN A 93 -27.19 13.03 2.22
C ASN A 93 -28.69 13.32 1.99
N GLY A 94 -29.27 12.77 0.90
CA GLY A 94 -30.69 12.94 0.57
C GLY A 94 -30.98 14.21 -0.21
N VAL A 95 -32.26 14.64 -0.22
CA VAL A 95 -32.73 15.82 -0.95
C VAL A 95 -32.33 17.09 -0.20
N GLN A 96 -31.80 18.07 -0.93
CA GLN A 96 -31.32 19.36 -0.45
C GLN A 96 -31.97 20.50 -1.24
N ASP A 97 -32.05 21.68 -0.63
CA ASP A 97 -32.64 22.89 -1.22
C ASP A 97 -31.64 23.74 -2.03
N ALA A 98 -30.34 23.36 -2.02
CA ALA A 98 -29.28 24.06 -2.72
C ALA A 98 -28.17 23.09 -3.18
N PRO A 99 -27.48 23.33 -4.32
CA PRO A 99 -26.50 22.43 -4.90
C PRO A 99 -25.26 22.22 -4.03
N GLU A 100 -24.83 23.26 -3.29
CA GLU A 100 -23.65 23.22 -2.42
C GLU A 100 -23.89 22.38 -1.14
N LYS A 101 -25.15 22.12 -0.79
CA LYS A 101 -25.52 21.26 0.35
C LYS A 101 -25.58 19.79 -0.03
N ALA A 102 -25.70 19.46 -1.32
CA ALA A 102 -25.80 18.07 -1.77
C ALA A 102 -24.40 17.40 -1.70
N ALA A 103 -24.28 16.38 -0.88
CA ALA A 103 -23.07 15.54 -0.82
C ALA A 103 -22.96 14.70 -2.09
N ARG A 104 -21.97 15.00 -2.95
CA ARG A 104 -21.81 14.39 -4.26
C ARG A 104 -21.16 13.00 -4.18
N TRP A 105 -21.51 12.12 -5.13
CA TRP A 105 -20.79 10.87 -5.37
C TRP A 105 -19.54 11.16 -6.22
N GLN A 106 -18.53 10.28 -6.09
CA GLN A 106 -17.31 10.34 -6.88
C GLN A 106 -17.44 9.47 -8.14
N LEU A 107 -16.88 9.94 -9.24
CA LEU A 107 -16.59 9.16 -10.44
C LEU A 107 -15.15 9.46 -10.86
N THR A 108 -14.26 8.48 -10.70
CA THR A 108 -12.90 8.56 -11.20
C THR A 108 -12.85 8.18 -12.67
N VAL A 109 -12.37 9.08 -13.50
CA VAL A 109 -12.15 8.86 -14.93
C VAL A 109 -10.65 8.76 -15.17
N TYR A 110 -10.20 7.64 -15.73
CA TYR A 110 -8.77 7.37 -15.89
C TYR A 110 -8.37 7.16 -17.35
N GLU A 111 -7.14 7.57 -17.69
CA GLU A 111 -6.55 7.25 -18.98
C GLU A 111 -6.15 5.76 -18.97
N PRO A 112 -6.61 4.97 -19.97
CA PRO A 112 -6.16 3.60 -20.10
C PRO A 112 -4.64 3.56 -20.27
N SER A 113 -3.98 2.98 -19.31
CA SER A 113 -2.53 2.78 -19.32
C SER A 113 -2.23 1.32 -19.00
N PRO A 114 -1.32 0.67 -19.73
CA PRO A 114 -0.89 -0.67 -19.39
C PRO A 114 -0.30 -0.67 -17.98
N ALA A 115 -1.01 -1.28 -17.04
CA ALA A 115 -0.49 -1.52 -15.70
C ALA A 115 0.00 -2.97 -15.64
N PRO A 116 1.23 -3.21 -15.16
CA PRO A 116 1.70 -4.57 -14.99
C PRO A 116 0.87 -5.29 -13.94
N ASP A 117 0.30 -6.43 -14.29
CA ASP A 117 -0.56 -7.22 -13.40
C ASP A 117 0.22 -8.09 -12.42
N TRP A 118 1.48 -8.41 -12.72
CA TRP A 118 2.30 -9.32 -11.93
C TRP A 118 2.38 -8.96 -10.44
N PHE A 119 2.33 -7.67 -10.10
CA PHE A 119 2.39 -7.22 -8.71
C PHE A 119 1.15 -7.64 -7.93
N GLY A 120 -0.03 -7.33 -8.43
CA GLY A 120 -1.31 -7.67 -7.79
C GLY A 120 -1.61 -9.17 -7.79
N LEU A 121 -1.08 -9.92 -8.76
CA LEU A 121 -1.25 -11.37 -8.85
C LEU A 121 -0.35 -12.14 -7.88
N GLY A 122 0.71 -11.51 -7.38
CA GLY A 122 1.75 -12.13 -6.57
C GLY A 122 1.56 -12.00 -5.07
N VAL A 123 2.67 -12.28 -4.37
CA VAL A 123 2.87 -12.05 -2.93
C VAL A 123 4.13 -11.20 -2.77
N THR A 124 4.01 -10.10 -2.06
CA THR A 124 5.13 -9.20 -1.80
C THR A 124 5.74 -9.48 -0.42
N TYR A 125 7.05 -9.33 -0.31
CA TYR A 125 7.77 -9.43 0.94
C TYR A 125 8.66 -8.19 1.10
N GLN A 126 8.35 -7.37 2.11
CA GLN A 126 9.12 -6.16 2.43
C GLN A 126 10.31 -6.52 3.31
N ILE A 127 11.50 -6.11 2.89
CA ILE A 127 12.75 -6.40 3.59
C ILE A 127 13.38 -5.09 4.07
N PHE A 128 13.74 -5.04 5.35
CA PHE A 128 14.67 -4.06 5.90
C PHE A 128 16.09 -4.68 5.86
N PRO A 129 16.93 -4.33 4.87
CA PRO A 129 18.11 -5.14 4.51
C PRO A 129 19.09 -5.34 5.65
N ASP A 130 19.37 -4.30 6.44
CA ASP A 130 20.29 -4.36 7.59
C ASP A 130 19.88 -5.40 8.65
N ARG A 131 18.60 -5.73 8.75
CA ARG A 131 18.00 -6.56 9.79
C ARG A 131 17.57 -7.94 9.31
N PHE A 132 17.77 -8.27 8.03
CA PHE A 132 17.26 -9.51 7.47
C PHE A 132 18.23 -10.68 7.61
N ARG A 133 19.46 -10.56 7.08
CA ARG A 133 20.48 -11.63 7.18
C ARG A 133 21.88 -11.09 7.06
N ARG A 134 22.72 -11.32 8.08
CA ARG A 134 24.16 -11.07 8.08
C ARG A 134 24.90 -12.33 7.65
N VAL A 135 25.73 -12.22 6.60
CA VAL A 135 26.60 -13.31 6.11
C VAL A 135 27.91 -13.34 6.89
N SER A 136 28.53 -12.17 7.04
CA SER A 136 29.77 -11.98 7.81
C SER A 136 29.71 -10.65 8.55
N MET A 137 30.56 -10.47 9.54
CA MET A 137 30.72 -9.19 10.23
C MET A 137 31.42 -8.21 9.28
N PRO A 138 30.74 -7.12 8.84
CA PRO A 138 31.39 -6.14 7.97
C PRO A 138 32.37 -5.27 8.75
N ASP A 139 33.37 -4.72 8.05
CA ASP A 139 34.30 -3.74 8.63
C ASP A 139 33.72 -2.32 8.39
N VAL A 140 33.45 -1.62 9.49
CA VAL A 140 32.94 -0.23 9.47
C VAL A 140 34.01 0.82 9.76
N SER A 141 35.25 0.42 9.98
CA SER A 141 36.33 1.32 10.41
C SER A 141 36.66 2.42 9.40
N HIS A 142 36.35 2.20 8.15
CA HIS A 142 36.63 3.12 7.04
C HIS A 142 35.37 3.88 6.56
N MET A 143 34.23 3.67 7.20
CA MET A 143 32.97 4.28 6.78
C MET A 143 32.73 5.62 7.48
N PRO A 144 32.22 6.63 6.79
CA PRO A 144 31.87 7.90 7.41
C PRO A 144 30.71 7.74 8.40
N GLY A 145 30.60 8.68 9.37
CA GLY A 145 29.40 8.81 10.18
C GLY A 145 29.37 8.02 11.48
N HIS A 146 30.52 7.55 11.99
CA HIS A 146 30.60 6.84 13.30
C HIS A 146 29.59 5.69 13.43
N ARG A 147 29.48 4.86 12.40
CA ARG A 147 28.65 3.66 12.40
C ARG A 147 29.22 2.64 13.38
N TRP A 148 28.35 1.95 14.10
CA TRP A 148 28.77 0.84 14.93
C TRP A 148 27.88 -0.39 14.70
N LEU A 149 28.44 -1.57 14.89
CA LEU A 149 27.80 -2.85 14.63
C LEU A 149 27.42 -3.54 15.92
N HIS A 150 26.18 -4.04 15.96
CA HIS A 150 25.77 -5.01 16.95
C HIS A 150 26.60 -6.28 16.83
N ARG A 151 27.20 -6.71 17.94
CA ARG A 151 27.99 -7.97 17.98
C ARG A 151 27.07 -9.17 17.85
N GLY A 152 25.99 -9.19 18.63
CA GLY A 152 24.97 -10.22 18.61
C GLY A 152 23.88 -9.91 17.57
N TRP A 153 23.50 -10.91 16.78
CA TRP A 153 22.42 -10.76 15.78
C TRP A 153 21.05 -10.50 16.42
N ASN A 154 20.81 -11.04 17.63
CA ASN A 154 19.53 -10.95 18.34
C ASN A 154 19.50 -9.84 19.39
N GLU A 155 20.44 -8.90 19.34
CA GLU A 155 20.40 -7.71 20.18
C GLU A 155 19.21 -6.82 19.84
N GLN A 156 18.86 -5.93 20.75
CA GLN A 156 17.78 -4.98 20.52
C GLN A 156 18.32 -3.74 19.81
N PRO A 157 17.58 -3.16 18.86
CA PRO A 157 17.94 -1.86 18.27
C PRO A 157 18.10 -0.78 19.33
N VAL A 158 18.98 0.19 19.09
CA VAL A 158 19.12 1.36 19.96
C VAL A 158 17.84 2.19 19.87
N PHE A 159 17.20 2.41 20.99
CA PHE A 159 15.91 3.09 21.09
C PHE A 159 15.93 4.32 22.00
N LEU A 160 17.01 4.54 22.72
CA LEU A 160 17.19 5.71 23.59
C LEU A 160 18.07 6.75 22.90
N PRO A 161 17.82 8.05 23.16
CA PRO A 161 18.71 9.11 22.71
C PRO A 161 20.12 8.93 23.30
N ASP A 162 21.10 9.44 22.59
CA ASP A 162 22.48 9.57 23.07
C ASP A 162 22.63 10.61 24.19
N GLU A 163 23.87 10.87 24.65
CA GLU A 163 24.19 11.86 25.69
C GLU A 163 23.82 13.31 25.32
N HIS A 164 23.60 13.57 24.04
CA HIS A 164 23.16 14.86 23.50
C HIS A 164 21.64 14.93 23.25
N GLY A 165 20.89 13.87 23.62
CA GLY A 165 19.45 13.77 23.39
C GLY A 165 19.08 13.46 21.95
N GLN A 166 20.02 12.96 21.14
CA GLN A 166 19.85 12.70 19.71
C GLN A 166 19.59 11.21 19.44
N ILE A 167 18.63 10.89 18.55
CA ILE A 167 18.46 9.56 17.98
C ILE A 167 19.21 9.55 16.65
N THR A 168 20.35 8.87 16.61
CA THR A 168 21.25 8.94 15.44
C THR A 168 20.99 7.85 14.41
N ASN A 169 20.29 6.77 14.76
CA ASN A 169 20.05 5.61 13.90
C ASN A 169 21.32 5.04 13.25
N ARG A 170 22.45 5.08 13.99
CA ARG A 170 23.78 4.65 13.51
C ARG A 170 24.20 3.27 14.04
N ASP A 171 23.25 2.53 14.59
CA ASP A 171 23.39 1.13 15.01
C ASP A 171 23.01 0.19 13.87
N PHE A 172 23.95 -0.66 13.46
CA PHE A 172 23.77 -1.58 12.35
C PHE A 172 23.87 -3.03 12.82
N PHE A 173 23.12 -3.92 12.17
CA PHE A 173 23.21 -5.36 12.39
C PHE A 173 24.05 -6.05 11.31
N GLY A 174 24.33 -5.37 10.21
CA GLY A 174 25.17 -5.84 9.13
C GLY A 174 24.51 -6.87 8.22
N GLY A 175 23.19 -6.84 8.09
CA GLY A 175 22.49 -7.56 7.01
C GLY A 175 22.91 -7.01 5.65
N SER A 176 22.87 -7.85 4.59
CA SER A 176 23.42 -7.53 3.28
C SER A 176 22.59 -8.06 2.13
N LEU A 177 22.83 -7.56 0.90
CA LEU A 177 22.22 -8.06 -0.34
C LEU A 177 22.56 -9.54 -0.58
N GLN A 178 23.80 -9.95 -0.26
CA GLN A 178 24.19 -11.34 -0.31
C GLN A 178 23.37 -12.17 0.70
N GLY A 179 23.13 -11.64 1.91
CA GLY A 179 22.28 -12.31 2.91
C GLY A 179 20.84 -12.51 2.41
N ILE A 180 20.27 -11.53 1.69
CA ILE A 180 18.97 -11.67 1.05
C ILE A 180 19.04 -12.77 -0.02
N THR A 181 20.09 -12.78 -0.84
CA THR A 181 20.29 -13.79 -1.90
C THR A 181 20.32 -15.22 -1.31
N GLU A 182 21.02 -15.44 -0.17
CA GLU A 182 21.06 -16.74 0.52
C GLU A 182 19.67 -17.22 1.00
N LYS A 183 18.71 -16.31 1.17
CA LYS A 183 17.38 -16.59 1.71
C LYS A 183 16.26 -16.61 0.66
N LEU A 184 16.58 -16.50 -0.62
CA LEU A 184 15.58 -16.53 -1.69
C LEU A 184 14.77 -17.84 -1.72
N ASP A 185 15.36 -18.98 -1.38
CA ASP A 185 14.63 -20.25 -1.33
C ASP A 185 13.62 -20.29 -0.16
N TYR A 186 13.95 -19.67 0.98
CA TYR A 186 13.00 -19.47 2.08
C TYR A 186 11.81 -18.62 1.62
N LEU A 187 12.09 -17.52 0.93
CA LEU A 187 11.06 -16.62 0.40
C LEU A 187 10.21 -17.27 -0.69
N ALA A 188 10.83 -18.06 -1.57
CA ALA A 188 10.10 -18.87 -2.56
C ALA A 188 9.15 -19.87 -1.89
N GLY A 189 9.59 -20.49 -0.79
CA GLY A 189 8.78 -21.40 0.03
C GLY A 189 7.55 -20.72 0.64
N LEU A 190 7.62 -19.42 0.96
CA LEU A 190 6.49 -18.60 1.41
C LEU A 190 5.56 -18.15 0.27
N GLY A 191 5.86 -18.52 -0.98
CA GLY A 191 5.09 -18.09 -2.15
C GLY A 191 5.39 -16.68 -2.63
N VAL A 192 6.44 -16.05 -2.14
CA VAL A 192 6.86 -14.69 -2.51
C VAL A 192 7.20 -14.61 -4.00
N THR A 193 6.70 -13.57 -4.65
CA THR A 193 6.97 -13.25 -6.05
C THR A 193 7.53 -11.85 -6.24
N THR A 194 7.53 -11.04 -5.19
CA THR A 194 8.04 -9.67 -5.23
C THR A 194 8.81 -9.37 -3.94
N LEU A 195 10.03 -8.90 -4.09
CA LEU A 195 10.83 -8.32 -3.00
C LEU A 195 10.68 -6.81 -3.07
N TYR A 196 10.19 -6.20 -2.00
CA TYR A 196 10.26 -4.76 -1.79
C TYR A 196 11.37 -4.49 -0.78
N LEU A 197 12.43 -3.85 -1.23
CA LEU A 197 13.58 -3.48 -0.40
C LEU A 197 13.41 -2.06 0.15
N ASN A 198 13.44 -1.89 1.47
CA ASN A 198 13.67 -0.57 2.06
C ASN A 198 14.99 0.00 1.53
N PRO A 199 15.28 1.33 1.66
CA PRO A 199 16.38 1.97 0.95
C PRO A 199 17.70 1.23 1.05
N ILE A 200 18.40 1.10 -0.09
CA ILE A 200 19.67 0.35 -0.21
C ILE A 200 20.84 1.25 -0.57
N PHE A 201 20.58 2.52 -0.86
CA PHE A 201 21.62 3.46 -1.27
C PHE A 201 22.48 3.91 -0.08
N GLU A 202 23.68 4.39 -0.40
CA GLU A 202 24.58 4.94 0.62
C GLU A 202 23.87 5.99 1.47
N ALA A 203 24.00 5.91 2.80
CA ALA A 203 23.40 6.82 3.76
C ALA A 203 24.12 6.74 5.10
N ALA A 204 23.90 7.67 6.00
CA ALA A 204 24.51 7.62 7.33
C ALA A 204 23.72 6.75 8.31
N SER A 205 22.40 6.71 8.17
CA SER A 205 21.52 5.96 9.07
C SER A 205 21.32 4.50 8.64
N ASN A 206 20.88 3.67 9.59
CA ASN A 206 20.56 2.27 9.35
C ASN A 206 19.31 2.06 8.49
N HIS A 207 18.39 3.05 8.47
CA HIS A 207 17.17 3.02 7.64
C HIS A 207 17.38 3.53 6.22
N ARG A 208 18.43 4.34 5.98
CA ARG A 208 18.84 4.86 4.67
C ARG A 208 17.83 5.77 3.96
N TYR A 209 16.83 6.28 4.69
CA TYR A 209 15.96 7.33 4.16
C TYR A 209 16.67 8.69 4.06
N ASP A 210 17.80 8.87 4.72
CA ASP A 210 18.75 9.98 4.55
C ASP A 210 19.75 9.69 3.43
N THR A 211 19.27 9.50 2.20
CA THR A 211 20.10 9.10 1.07
C THR A 211 21.36 9.97 0.92
N GLY A 212 22.52 9.35 0.92
CA GLY A 212 23.83 9.96 0.76
C GLY A 212 24.29 10.05 -0.69
N ASP A 213 24.16 8.94 -1.43
CA ASP A 213 24.46 8.89 -2.87
C ASP A 213 23.49 7.92 -3.56
N TYR A 214 22.63 8.42 -4.45
CA TYR A 214 21.67 7.61 -5.23
C TYR A 214 22.35 6.66 -6.23
N ARG A 215 23.62 6.88 -6.54
CA ARG A 215 24.39 6.07 -7.51
C ARG A 215 25.22 4.98 -6.86
N ALA A 216 25.26 4.91 -5.53
CA ALA A 216 26.05 3.96 -4.78
C ALA A 216 25.14 3.11 -3.86
N ILE A 217 25.37 1.79 -3.87
CA ILE A 217 24.82 0.92 -2.82
C ILE A 217 25.58 1.22 -1.51
N ASP A 218 24.86 1.23 -0.39
CA ASP A 218 25.49 1.37 0.91
C ASP A 218 26.54 0.26 1.12
N PRO A 219 27.79 0.61 1.47
CA PRO A 219 28.87 -0.37 1.57
C PRO A 219 28.60 -1.51 2.56
N LEU A 220 27.76 -1.30 3.58
CA LEU A 220 27.35 -2.37 4.50
C LEU A 220 26.42 -3.38 3.83
N LEU A 221 25.69 -2.99 2.82
CA LEU A 221 24.78 -3.88 2.09
C LEU A 221 25.49 -4.62 0.96
N GLY A 222 26.57 -4.07 0.41
CA GLY A 222 27.30 -4.63 -0.71
C GLY A 222 27.59 -3.62 -1.81
N THR A 223 27.62 -4.10 -3.05
CA THR A 223 27.96 -3.34 -4.25
C THR A 223 26.84 -3.43 -5.31
N GLU A 224 26.94 -2.64 -6.37
CA GLU A 224 26.09 -2.79 -7.56
C GLU A 224 26.14 -4.22 -8.13
N THR A 225 27.31 -4.86 -8.09
CA THR A 225 27.48 -6.25 -8.54
C THR A 225 26.62 -7.21 -7.68
N ASP A 226 26.61 -7.00 -6.37
CA ASP A 226 25.78 -7.81 -5.47
C ASP A 226 24.28 -7.58 -5.70
N PHE A 227 23.89 -6.34 -6.02
CA PHE A 227 22.50 -6.03 -6.37
C PHE A 227 22.09 -6.70 -7.69
N ARG A 228 22.92 -6.64 -8.72
CA ARG A 228 22.70 -7.35 -10.00
C ARG A 228 22.59 -8.86 -9.78
N ALA A 229 23.44 -9.42 -8.93
CA ALA A 229 23.41 -10.84 -8.59
C ALA A 229 22.11 -11.22 -7.85
N LEU A 230 21.67 -10.39 -6.89
CA LEU A 230 20.39 -10.58 -6.19
C LEU A 230 19.22 -10.55 -7.19
N CYS A 231 19.14 -9.55 -8.07
CA CYS A 231 18.08 -9.47 -9.08
C CYS A 231 18.09 -10.69 -10.00
N ALA A 232 19.24 -11.10 -10.50
CA ALA A 232 19.36 -12.27 -11.37
C ALA A 232 18.90 -13.56 -10.65
N ALA A 233 19.30 -13.76 -9.38
CA ALA A 233 18.90 -14.91 -8.59
C ALA A 233 17.40 -14.90 -8.22
N ALA A 234 16.83 -13.72 -7.98
CA ALA A 234 15.41 -13.52 -7.75
C ALA A 234 14.61 -13.86 -9.03
N HIS A 235 15.02 -13.33 -10.18
CA HIS A 235 14.38 -13.59 -11.46
C HIS A 235 14.38 -15.08 -11.84
N GLN A 236 15.47 -15.81 -11.57
CA GLN A 236 15.53 -17.26 -11.75
C GLN A 236 14.48 -18.03 -10.95
N ARG A 237 13.99 -17.46 -9.84
CA ARG A 237 12.92 -18.00 -9.00
C ARG A 237 11.54 -17.44 -9.30
N GLY A 238 11.43 -16.62 -10.36
CA GLY A 238 10.18 -15.95 -10.72
C GLY A 238 9.81 -14.80 -9.79
N MET A 239 10.77 -14.27 -9.03
CA MET A 239 10.60 -13.10 -8.17
C MET A 239 11.05 -11.83 -8.89
N ARG A 240 10.44 -10.70 -8.54
CA ARG A 240 10.78 -9.35 -8.99
C ARG A 240 11.28 -8.50 -7.83
N VAL A 241 12.01 -7.43 -8.12
CA VAL A 241 12.62 -6.57 -7.11
C VAL A 241 12.14 -5.13 -7.29
N ILE A 242 11.54 -4.56 -6.25
CA ILE A 242 11.14 -3.14 -6.19
C ILE A 242 12.08 -2.42 -5.22
N LEU A 243 12.56 -1.25 -5.64
CA LEU A 243 13.39 -0.36 -4.84
C LEU A 243 12.58 0.78 -4.22
N ASP A 244 13.09 1.31 -3.12
CA ASP A 244 12.53 2.49 -2.45
C ASP A 244 13.16 3.76 -3.03
N GLY A 245 12.33 4.66 -3.55
CA GLY A 245 12.70 5.93 -4.15
C GLY A 245 12.42 7.09 -3.20
N VAL A 246 13.42 7.50 -2.45
CA VAL A 246 13.37 8.63 -1.52
C VAL A 246 13.81 9.88 -2.27
N PHE A 247 12.90 10.54 -2.98
CA PHE A 247 13.23 11.64 -3.89
C PHE A 247 12.79 13.03 -3.41
N ASN A 248 12.12 13.12 -2.27
CA ASN A 248 11.68 14.37 -1.67
C ASN A 248 12.79 15.08 -0.87
N HIS A 249 13.76 14.33 -0.35
CA HIS A 249 14.84 14.85 0.49
C HIS A 249 16.09 13.99 0.36
N THR A 250 17.22 14.51 0.83
CA THR A 250 18.48 13.77 0.95
C THR A 250 18.98 13.81 2.39
N GLY A 251 20.05 13.08 2.70
CA GLY A 251 20.76 13.28 3.95
C GLY A 251 21.49 14.64 3.98
N SER A 252 21.55 15.28 5.15
CA SER A 252 22.36 16.49 5.32
C SER A 252 23.85 16.28 5.05
N ASN A 253 24.29 15.04 5.21
CA ASN A 253 25.65 14.58 4.92
C ASN A 253 25.76 13.85 3.56
N SER A 254 24.76 13.96 2.69
CA SER A 254 24.81 13.43 1.33
C SER A 254 25.89 14.11 0.49
N ARG A 255 26.32 13.47 -0.58
CA ARG A 255 27.20 14.07 -1.62
C ARG A 255 26.66 15.40 -2.12
N TYR A 256 25.35 15.53 -2.20
CA TYR A 256 24.66 16.69 -2.76
C TYR A 256 24.59 17.87 -1.80
N PHE A 257 24.36 17.62 -0.51
CA PHE A 257 24.29 18.67 0.51
C PHE A 257 25.62 18.86 1.26
N ASN A 258 26.23 17.78 1.74
CA ASN A 258 27.56 17.62 2.32
C ASN A 258 27.86 18.58 3.50
N ALA A 259 26.91 18.75 4.42
CA ALA A 259 27.11 19.63 5.58
C ALA A 259 28.27 19.20 6.49
N GLU A 260 28.52 17.89 6.59
CA GLU A 260 29.56 17.31 7.48
C GLU A 260 30.91 17.06 6.77
N GLY A 261 31.00 17.33 5.46
CA GLY A 261 32.24 17.17 4.72
C GLY A 261 32.67 15.70 4.49
N TYR A 262 31.73 14.79 4.32
CA TYR A 262 32.02 13.37 4.09
C TYR A 262 32.53 13.11 2.66
N TYR A 263 32.20 13.96 1.73
CA TYR A 263 32.62 13.85 0.33
C TYR A 263 33.65 14.92 -0.02
N PRO A 264 34.64 14.59 -0.87
CA PRO A 264 35.72 15.53 -1.22
C PRO A 264 35.20 16.73 -2.06
N GLU A 265 34.16 16.52 -2.87
CA GLU A 265 33.54 17.57 -3.66
C GLU A 265 32.59 18.39 -2.78
N PRO A 266 32.61 19.73 -2.88
CA PRO A 266 31.76 20.58 -2.05
C PRO A 266 30.27 20.44 -2.43
N GLY A 267 29.43 20.05 -1.46
CA GLY A 267 27.99 20.03 -1.60
C GLY A 267 27.35 21.42 -1.46
N ALA A 268 26.04 21.48 -1.53
CA ALA A 268 25.26 22.72 -1.48
C ALA A 268 25.45 23.52 -0.17
N ALA A 269 25.66 22.84 0.96
CA ALA A 269 25.90 23.50 2.26
C ALA A 269 27.30 24.09 2.39
N GLN A 270 28.25 23.65 1.54
CA GLN A 270 29.66 24.09 1.62
C GLN A 270 29.99 25.18 0.60
N SER A 271 29.30 25.23 -0.52
CA SER A 271 29.57 26.19 -1.57
C SER A 271 28.34 26.59 -2.37
N GLN A 272 28.11 27.90 -2.52
CA GLN A 272 27.09 28.42 -3.44
C GLN A 272 27.43 28.19 -4.90
N ASN A 273 28.68 27.80 -5.23
CA ASN A 273 29.10 27.41 -6.58
C ASN A 273 29.01 25.90 -6.81
N SER A 274 28.53 25.12 -5.84
CA SER A 274 28.27 23.69 -6.04
C SER A 274 27.20 23.51 -7.11
N GLU A 275 27.38 22.50 -7.97
CA GLU A 275 26.38 22.12 -8.97
C GLU A 275 25.02 21.75 -8.32
N TYR A 276 25.04 21.34 -7.05
CA TYR A 276 23.87 20.96 -6.27
C TYR A 276 23.22 22.13 -5.50
N TYR A 277 23.82 23.35 -5.51
CA TYR A 277 23.33 24.47 -4.71
C TYR A 277 21.85 24.75 -4.96
N ASN A 278 21.45 24.79 -6.22
CA ASN A 278 20.06 25.09 -6.61
C ASN A 278 19.07 23.92 -6.39
N TRP A 279 19.57 22.75 -5.94
CA TRP A 279 18.68 21.66 -5.55
C TRP A 279 17.98 21.92 -4.22
N TYR A 280 18.47 22.89 -3.45
CA TYR A 280 17.97 23.19 -2.10
C TYR A 280 17.58 24.66 -1.97
N SER A 281 16.67 24.94 -1.04
CA SER A 281 16.23 26.29 -0.70
C SER A 281 16.86 26.70 0.63
N PHE A 282 17.69 27.76 0.58
CA PHE A 282 18.32 28.34 1.77
C PHE A 282 17.66 29.66 2.13
N HIS A 283 17.51 29.95 3.44
CA HIS A 283 16.98 31.21 3.98
C HIS A 283 18.09 32.15 4.45
N PRO A 284 18.92 31.89 5.50
CA PRO A 284 20.31 32.28 5.50
C PRO A 284 21.22 31.11 5.21
N TRP A 285 21.90 31.12 4.05
CA TRP A 285 22.91 30.13 3.70
C TRP A 285 24.12 30.21 4.64
N PRO A 286 24.76 29.11 5.08
CA PRO A 286 24.31 27.73 4.89
C PRO A 286 23.45 27.20 6.04
N SER A 287 23.14 28.04 7.04
CA SER A 287 22.67 27.61 8.36
C SER A 287 21.18 27.31 8.43
N ASP A 288 20.37 27.88 7.53
CA ASP A 288 18.94 27.60 7.49
C ASP A 288 18.46 27.27 6.09
N TYR A 289 17.67 26.20 5.97
CA TYR A 289 17.20 25.64 4.72
C TYR A 289 15.91 24.86 4.92
N ASP A 290 15.18 24.64 3.84
CA ASP A 290 14.01 23.80 3.85
C ASP A 290 14.40 22.35 4.17
N ALA A 291 13.64 21.72 5.07
CA ALA A 291 13.88 20.35 5.49
C ALA A 291 12.54 19.62 5.65
N TRP A 292 12.52 18.32 5.35
CA TRP A 292 11.32 17.51 5.47
C TRP A 292 10.79 17.54 6.89
N TRP A 293 9.60 18.10 7.06
CA TRP A 293 8.93 18.35 8.35
C TRP A 293 9.82 19.06 9.39
N GLY A 294 10.76 19.89 8.93
CA GLY A 294 11.70 20.63 9.80
C GLY A 294 12.84 19.78 10.37
N VAL A 295 12.98 18.53 9.95
CA VAL A 295 14.07 17.63 10.35
C VAL A 295 15.35 18.02 9.60
N LYS A 296 16.25 18.76 10.25
CA LYS A 296 17.46 19.33 9.62
C LYS A 296 18.46 18.30 9.07
N THR A 297 18.40 17.04 9.51
CA THR A 297 19.17 15.96 8.89
C THR A 297 18.62 15.50 7.54
N LEU A 298 17.45 15.99 7.13
CA LEU A 298 16.74 15.64 5.90
C LEU A 298 16.40 16.91 5.09
N PRO A 299 17.41 17.60 4.49
CA PRO A 299 17.18 18.75 3.64
C PRO A 299 16.25 18.40 2.47
N ALA A 300 15.17 19.16 2.34
CA ALA A 300 14.19 19.00 1.27
C ALA A 300 14.79 19.44 -0.06
N VAL A 301 14.49 18.70 -1.12
CA VAL A 301 14.94 19.01 -2.47
C VAL A 301 13.89 19.87 -3.19
N ASN A 302 14.33 20.73 -4.07
CA ASN A 302 13.45 21.46 -4.99
C ASN A 302 13.18 20.59 -6.22
N GLU A 303 12.09 19.87 -6.24
CA GLU A 303 11.69 18.98 -7.32
C GLU A 303 11.31 19.71 -8.62
N ALA A 304 11.19 21.03 -8.59
CA ALA A 304 11.02 21.86 -9.79
C ALA A 304 12.36 22.14 -10.52
N GLN A 305 13.50 21.89 -9.84
CA GLN A 305 14.82 22.17 -10.41
C GLN A 305 15.14 21.25 -11.58
N PRO A 306 15.36 21.77 -12.81
CA PRO A 306 15.59 20.94 -13.99
C PRO A 306 16.75 19.95 -13.83
N ALA A 307 17.90 20.41 -13.28
CA ALA A 307 19.06 19.54 -13.08
C ALA A 307 18.78 18.38 -12.12
N TYR A 308 17.94 18.57 -11.11
CA TYR A 308 17.51 17.49 -10.23
C TYR A 308 16.59 16.50 -10.96
N ARG A 309 15.65 17.01 -11.76
CA ARG A 309 14.76 16.19 -12.59
C ARG A 309 15.55 15.35 -13.59
N ASP A 310 16.52 15.98 -14.28
CA ASP A 310 17.39 15.27 -15.22
C ASP A 310 18.17 14.17 -14.52
N PHE A 311 18.73 14.45 -13.35
CA PHE A 311 19.44 13.47 -12.53
C PHE A 311 18.57 12.30 -12.07
N ILE A 312 17.33 12.56 -11.61
CA ILE A 312 16.45 11.50 -11.11
C ILE A 312 15.81 10.69 -12.23
N PHE A 313 15.27 11.34 -13.29
CA PHE A 313 14.51 10.61 -14.31
C PHE A 313 14.69 11.13 -15.76
N GLY A 314 15.14 12.39 -15.98
CA GLY A 314 15.16 12.98 -17.32
C GLY A 314 16.24 12.41 -18.20
N ASP A 315 17.48 12.34 -17.72
CA ASP A 315 18.62 11.87 -18.47
C ASP A 315 18.57 10.38 -18.78
N GLN A 316 19.28 9.99 -19.87
CA GLN A 316 19.45 8.58 -20.24
C GLN A 316 20.15 7.77 -19.15
N ASP A 317 21.03 8.42 -18.37
CA ASP A 317 21.71 7.80 -17.24
C ASP A 317 21.15 8.29 -15.89
N SER A 318 19.86 8.63 -15.84
CA SER A 318 19.19 9.03 -14.62
C SER A 318 19.10 7.89 -13.60
N VAL A 319 18.94 8.26 -12.32
CA VAL A 319 18.87 7.29 -11.21
C VAL A 319 17.82 6.21 -11.45
N VAL A 320 16.59 6.61 -11.84
CA VAL A 320 15.49 5.68 -12.10
C VAL A 320 15.85 4.67 -13.18
N ARG A 321 16.40 5.13 -14.29
CA ARG A 321 16.78 4.27 -15.42
C ARG A 321 17.96 3.36 -15.10
N HIS A 322 18.98 3.90 -14.43
CA HIS A 322 20.18 3.14 -14.05
C HIS A 322 19.83 1.87 -13.26
N TRP A 323 19.03 2.01 -12.20
CA TRP A 323 18.70 0.87 -11.35
C TRP A 323 17.74 -0.12 -12.02
N LEU A 324 16.88 0.32 -12.94
CA LEU A 324 16.11 -0.59 -13.78
C LEU A 324 17.02 -1.43 -14.70
N ARG A 325 18.08 -0.83 -15.27
CA ARG A 325 19.11 -1.57 -16.04
C ARG A 325 19.94 -2.49 -15.16
N CYS A 326 20.12 -2.17 -13.89
CA CYS A 326 20.78 -3.05 -12.92
C CYS A 326 19.94 -4.27 -12.54
N GLY A 327 18.64 -4.29 -12.88
CA GLY A 327 17.77 -5.44 -12.68
C GLY A 327 16.51 -5.17 -11.86
N ALA A 328 16.34 -3.99 -11.27
CA ALA A 328 15.11 -3.64 -10.58
C ALA A 328 13.89 -3.77 -11.52
N ASP A 329 12.74 -4.15 -10.95
CA ASP A 329 11.47 -4.33 -11.66
C ASP A 329 10.45 -3.25 -11.30
N GLY A 330 10.84 -2.27 -10.53
CA GLY A 330 9.97 -1.17 -10.15
C GLY A 330 10.51 -0.32 -9.02
N TRP A 331 9.70 0.68 -8.67
CA TRP A 331 9.98 1.64 -7.62
C TRP A 331 8.77 1.81 -6.71
N ARG A 332 9.01 1.99 -5.43
CA ARG A 332 8.07 2.57 -4.48
C ARG A 332 8.48 4.00 -4.22
N LEU A 333 7.58 4.94 -4.35
CA LEU A 333 7.84 6.35 -4.01
C LEU A 333 7.55 6.58 -2.54
N ASP A 334 8.60 6.93 -1.82
CA ASP A 334 8.54 7.41 -0.44
C ASP A 334 7.79 8.73 -0.40
N VAL A 335 6.93 8.92 0.62
CA VAL A 335 6.16 10.14 0.85
C VAL A 335 5.59 10.75 -0.44
N ALA A 336 4.83 9.97 -1.23
CA ALA A 336 4.33 10.42 -2.53
C ALA A 336 3.47 11.70 -2.44
N ASP A 337 2.91 12.00 -1.27
CA ASP A 337 2.18 13.25 -1.00
C ASP A 337 3.07 14.50 -1.05
N GLU A 338 4.36 14.37 -0.84
CA GLU A 338 5.34 15.46 -0.92
C GLU A 338 5.74 15.79 -2.36
N LEU A 339 5.71 14.78 -3.26
CA LEU A 339 6.19 14.93 -4.63
C LEU A 339 5.17 15.64 -5.52
N PRO A 340 5.57 16.63 -6.34
CA PRO A 340 4.69 17.25 -7.33
C PRO A 340 4.15 16.23 -8.35
N SER A 341 2.92 16.46 -8.84
CA SER A 341 2.27 15.56 -9.79
C SER A 341 3.07 15.34 -11.07
N ASP A 342 3.63 16.40 -11.63
CA ASP A 342 4.46 16.34 -12.84
C ASP A 342 5.82 15.67 -12.62
N PHE A 343 6.35 15.69 -11.40
CA PHE A 343 7.55 14.94 -11.03
C PHE A 343 7.27 13.43 -11.03
N ILE A 344 6.14 12.99 -10.44
CA ILE A 344 5.71 11.59 -10.47
C ILE A 344 5.43 11.13 -11.92
N GLU A 345 4.81 11.98 -12.75
CA GLU A 345 4.59 11.70 -14.17
C GLU A 345 5.90 11.55 -14.96
N GLY A 346 6.92 12.36 -14.62
CA GLY A 346 8.26 12.25 -15.19
C GLY A 346 8.93 10.91 -14.84
N ILE A 347 8.88 10.50 -13.56
CA ILE A 347 9.36 9.18 -13.11
C ILE A 347 8.63 8.06 -13.85
N ARG A 348 7.29 8.13 -13.94
CA ARG A 348 6.50 7.13 -14.64
C ARG A 348 6.90 7.02 -16.11
N SER A 349 7.06 8.14 -16.79
CA SER A 349 7.48 8.18 -18.19
C SER A 349 8.87 7.57 -18.40
N ALA A 350 9.80 7.82 -17.47
CA ALA A 350 11.13 7.23 -17.51
C ALA A 350 11.09 5.71 -17.33
N ILE A 351 10.27 5.23 -16.40
CA ILE A 351 10.05 3.80 -16.14
C ILE A 351 9.49 3.10 -17.39
N ASP A 352 8.40 3.65 -17.94
CA ASP A 352 7.72 3.06 -19.10
C ASP A 352 8.64 3.01 -20.33
N ALA A 353 9.51 4.02 -20.51
CA ALA A 353 10.46 4.07 -21.61
C ALA A 353 11.65 3.12 -21.42
N GLU A 354 12.16 2.97 -20.19
CA GLU A 354 13.36 2.16 -19.92
C GLU A 354 13.05 0.68 -19.80
N LYS A 355 11.98 0.34 -19.05
CA LYS A 355 11.61 -1.05 -18.77
C LYS A 355 10.09 -1.19 -18.81
N PRO A 356 9.50 -1.33 -20.00
CA PRO A 356 8.05 -1.59 -20.10
C PRO A 356 7.64 -2.78 -19.22
N GLY A 357 6.63 -2.57 -18.39
CA GLY A 357 6.17 -3.58 -17.42
C GLY A 357 6.85 -3.50 -16.04
N ALA A 358 7.72 -2.52 -15.79
CA ALA A 358 8.15 -2.21 -14.43
C ALA A 358 7.02 -1.51 -13.65
N TYR A 359 6.99 -1.72 -12.32
CA TYR A 359 5.90 -1.26 -11.47
C TYR A 359 6.26 0.04 -10.75
N LEU A 360 5.32 0.97 -10.65
CA LEU A 360 5.45 2.17 -9.82
C LEU A 360 4.40 2.15 -8.73
N LEU A 361 4.83 2.02 -7.48
CA LEU A 361 4.01 2.01 -6.28
C LEU A 361 4.14 3.36 -5.57
N GLY A 362 3.04 3.92 -5.05
CA GLY A 362 3.07 5.14 -4.25
C GLY A 362 2.74 4.87 -2.78
N GLU A 363 3.43 5.57 -1.88
CA GLU A 363 3.03 5.63 -0.49
C GLU A 363 2.02 6.77 -0.29
N VAL A 364 0.78 6.40 0.02
CA VAL A 364 -0.31 7.31 0.39
C VAL A 364 -1.12 6.66 1.51
N TRP A 365 -1.32 7.38 2.61
CA TRP A 365 -1.90 6.79 3.82
C TRP A 365 -3.43 6.74 3.84
N GLU A 366 -4.09 7.50 2.95
CA GLU A 366 -5.54 7.56 2.85
C GLU A 366 -6.03 7.08 1.48
N ASP A 367 -7.31 7.37 1.15
CA ASP A 367 -7.85 7.16 -0.19
C ASP A 367 -7.13 8.06 -1.21
N GLY A 368 -6.25 7.47 -2.01
CA GLY A 368 -5.45 8.20 -3.00
C GLY A 368 -6.23 8.65 -4.23
N SER A 369 -7.47 8.23 -4.42
CA SER A 369 -8.31 8.64 -5.56
C SER A 369 -8.78 10.08 -5.47
N ASN A 370 -8.87 10.60 -4.24
CA ASN A 370 -9.38 11.95 -3.96
C ASN A 370 -8.56 12.70 -2.90
N LYS A 371 -7.31 12.30 -2.71
CA LYS A 371 -6.39 12.93 -1.75
C LYS A 371 -6.16 14.40 -2.05
N ILE A 372 -6.20 15.23 -1.01
CA ILE A 372 -5.67 16.59 -1.02
C ILE A 372 -4.40 16.60 -0.16
N ALA A 373 -3.29 16.99 -0.75
CA ALA A 373 -2.04 17.24 -0.04
C ALA A 373 -1.51 18.62 -0.45
N TYR A 374 -1.02 19.40 0.51
CA TYR A 374 -0.51 20.76 0.28
C TYR A 374 -1.51 21.66 -0.48
N SER A 375 -2.78 21.58 -0.11
CA SER A 375 -3.91 22.31 -0.74
C SER A 375 -4.14 21.96 -2.23
N GLN A 376 -3.54 20.88 -2.73
CA GLN A 376 -3.70 20.44 -4.11
C GLN A 376 -4.39 19.07 -4.16
N ARG A 377 -5.39 18.94 -5.05
CA ARG A 377 -5.98 17.64 -5.39
C ARG A 377 -4.98 16.80 -6.16
N ARG A 378 -4.72 15.58 -5.67
CA ARG A 378 -3.75 14.67 -6.29
C ARG A 378 -4.38 13.86 -7.42
N ARG A 379 -3.53 13.42 -8.37
CA ARG A 379 -3.93 12.71 -9.60
C ARG A 379 -3.37 11.30 -9.69
N TYR A 380 -3.00 10.69 -8.56
CA TYR A 380 -2.23 9.44 -8.50
C TYR A 380 -2.76 8.33 -9.41
N LEU A 381 -4.10 8.17 -9.47
CA LEU A 381 -4.78 7.04 -10.09
C LEU A 381 -5.45 7.38 -11.43
N LEU A 382 -5.15 8.53 -12.03
CA LEU A 382 -5.76 8.92 -13.31
C LEU A 382 -5.05 8.35 -14.54
N GLY A 383 -4.10 7.42 -14.37
CA GLY A 383 -3.46 6.65 -15.44
C GLY A 383 -2.04 7.08 -15.81
N ARG A 384 -1.57 8.27 -15.39
CA ARG A 384 -0.23 8.79 -15.74
C ARG A 384 0.80 8.76 -14.62
N GLN A 385 0.40 8.45 -13.40
CA GLN A 385 1.29 8.45 -12.24
C GLN A 385 1.58 7.02 -11.77
N VAL A 386 1.08 6.62 -10.61
CA VAL A 386 1.38 5.31 -10.05
C VAL A 386 0.49 4.20 -10.63
N HIS A 387 0.98 2.97 -10.61
CA HIS A 387 0.20 1.79 -10.95
C HIS A 387 -0.67 1.29 -9.78
N GLY A 388 -0.23 1.53 -8.55
CA GLY A 388 -0.93 1.16 -7.32
C GLY A 388 -0.42 1.93 -6.14
N LEU A 389 -1.09 1.75 -5.00
CA LEU A 389 -0.77 2.42 -3.75
C LEU A 389 -0.58 1.40 -2.62
N MET A 390 0.21 1.78 -1.63
CA MET A 390 0.24 1.10 -0.33
C MET A 390 -1.13 1.27 0.33
N ASN A 391 -1.84 0.16 0.57
CA ASN A 391 -3.26 0.18 0.95
C ASN A 391 -3.44 0.33 2.47
N TYR A 392 -3.05 1.50 3.02
CA TYR A 392 -3.31 1.86 4.41
C TYR A 392 -4.80 1.82 4.78
N PRO A 393 -5.75 2.21 3.90
CA PRO A 393 -7.18 2.04 4.16
C PRO A 393 -7.57 0.59 4.46
N PHE A 394 -7.02 -0.39 3.72
CA PHE A 394 -7.26 -1.81 3.99
C PHE A 394 -6.75 -2.20 5.39
N ARG A 395 -5.51 -1.83 5.72
CA ARG A 395 -4.92 -2.11 7.04
C ARG A 395 -5.77 -1.52 8.16
N THR A 396 -6.16 -0.26 8.04
CA THR A 396 -6.96 0.45 9.04
C THR A 396 -8.32 -0.21 9.24
N ALA A 397 -9.04 -0.52 8.16
CA ALA A 397 -10.35 -1.17 8.22
C ALA A 397 -10.25 -2.58 8.83
N LEU A 398 -9.23 -3.36 8.45
CA LEU A 398 -8.99 -4.69 9.00
C LEU A 398 -8.69 -4.66 10.50
N LEU A 399 -7.80 -3.79 10.94
CA LEU A 399 -7.44 -3.67 12.35
C LEU A 399 -8.62 -3.21 13.21
N ASN A 400 -9.42 -2.27 12.73
CA ASN A 400 -10.64 -1.83 13.41
C ASN A 400 -11.64 -2.98 13.57
N TRP A 401 -11.83 -3.81 12.54
CA TRP A 401 -12.67 -4.98 12.63
C TRP A 401 -12.15 -6.00 13.65
N LEU A 402 -10.86 -6.34 13.62
CA LEU A 402 -10.22 -7.26 14.57
C LEU A 402 -10.16 -6.72 16.02
N ALA A 403 -10.30 -5.42 16.19
CA ALA A 403 -10.44 -4.78 17.51
C ALA A 403 -11.86 -4.84 18.07
N GLY A 404 -12.79 -5.53 17.40
CA GLY A 404 -14.19 -5.67 17.83
C GLY A 404 -15.18 -4.80 17.05
N GLY A 405 -14.76 -4.20 15.94
CA GLY A 405 -15.64 -3.47 15.02
C GLY A 405 -16.57 -4.37 14.21
N ASP A 406 -17.49 -3.76 13.46
CA ASP A 406 -18.41 -4.50 12.59
C ASP A 406 -17.79 -4.77 11.22
N ALA A 407 -17.86 -6.02 10.76
CA ALA A 407 -17.44 -6.44 9.42
C ALA A 407 -18.16 -5.66 8.29
N ALA A 408 -19.36 -5.14 8.54
CA ALA A 408 -20.04 -4.27 7.58
C ALA A 408 -19.26 -2.98 7.33
N VAL A 409 -18.64 -2.39 8.37
CA VAL A 409 -17.80 -1.19 8.23
C VAL A 409 -16.55 -1.50 7.40
N PHE A 410 -15.92 -2.66 7.61
CA PHE A 410 -14.81 -3.12 6.77
C PHE A 410 -15.25 -3.24 5.30
N ARG A 411 -16.37 -3.95 5.04
CA ARG A 411 -16.93 -4.09 3.69
C ARG A 411 -17.18 -2.73 3.04
N ASP A 412 -17.87 -1.84 3.72
CA ASP A 412 -18.30 -0.55 3.15
C ASP A 412 -17.10 0.36 2.84
N SER A 413 -16.06 0.31 3.69
CA SER A 413 -14.80 1.00 3.44
C SER A 413 -14.09 0.45 2.19
N MET A 414 -13.99 -0.88 2.08
CA MET A 414 -13.32 -1.50 0.94
C MET A 414 -14.14 -1.40 -0.37
N GLU A 415 -15.46 -1.44 -0.30
CA GLU A 415 -16.33 -1.18 -1.46
C GLU A 415 -16.24 0.27 -1.92
N THR A 416 -15.98 1.21 -1.02
CA THR A 416 -15.71 2.61 -1.39
C THR A 416 -14.37 2.73 -2.13
N ILE A 417 -13.32 2.10 -1.63
CA ILE A 417 -12.02 2.05 -2.34
C ILE A 417 -12.18 1.36 -3.70
N ARG A 418 -12.93 0.24 -3.78
CA ARG A 418 -13.16 -0.48 -5.03
C ARG A 418 -13.95 0.35 -6.05
N GLU A 419 -14.89 1.16 -5.59
CA GLU A 419 -15.65 2.09 -6.44
C GLU A 419 -14.77 3.25 -6.94
N ASN A 420 -13.94 3.80 -6.06
CA ASN A 420 -13.16 5.00 -6.35
C ASN A 420 -11.89 4.72 -7.18
N TYR A 421 -11.29 3.53 -7.04
CA TYR A 421 -10.04 3.18 -7.70
C TYR A 421 -10.29 2.59 -9.10
N PRO A 422 -9.49 2.95 -10.10
CA PRO A 422 -9.42 2.18 -11.33
C PRO A 422 -9.13 0.71 -11.05
N PRO A 423 -9.68 -0.24 -11.83
CA PRO A 423 -9.45 -1.67 -11.61
C PRO A 423 -7.98 -2.04 -11.50
N PHE A 424 -7.11 -1.45 -12.34
CA PHE A 424 -5.67 -1.72 -12.29
C PHE A 424 -5.05 -1.36 -10.94
N ALA A 425 -5.49 -0.27 -10.32
CA ALA A 425 -4.97 0.19 -9.03
C ALA A 425 -5.57 -0.59 -7.85
N PHE A 426 -6.85 -0.94 -7.90
CA PHE A 426 -7.48 -1.76 -6.87
C PHE A 426 -6.89 -3.18 -6.82
N TYR A 427 -6.75 -3.83 -7.97
CA TYR A 427 -6.13 -5.16 -8.07
C TYR A 427 -4.60 -5.13 -8.01
N GLY A 428 -3.99 -3.97 -8.21
CA GLY A 428 -2.56 -3.72 -8.06
C GLY A 428 -2.16 -3.10 -6.71
N ALA A 429 -3.08 -2.93 -5.75
CA ALA A 429 -2.78 -2.34 -4.45
C ALA A 429 -1.86 -3.25 -3.62
N MET A 430 -0.94 -2.64 -2.87
CA MET A 430 -0.11 -3.33 -1.88
C MET A 430 -0.88 -3.43 -0.56
N ASN A 431 -1.48 -4.58 -0.29
CA ASN A 431 -2.16 -4.82 0.99
C ASN A 431 -1.17 -5.35 2.01
N PHE A 432 -1.20 -4.84 3.24
CA PHE A 432 -0.26 -5.22 4.28
C PHE A 432 -0.88 -5.12 5.68
N LEU A 433 -0.26 -5.79 6.65
CA LEU A 433 -0.64 -5.74 8.07
C LEU A 433 0.28 -4.80 8.85
N GLY A 434 1.55 -4.74 8.48
CA GLY A 434 2.58 -3.92 9.07
C GLY A 434 3.65 -3.54 8.06
N THR A 435 4.42 -2.49 8.38
CA THR A 435 5.58 -2.01 7.63
C THR A 435 6.67 -1.59 8.61
N HIS A 436 7.78 -1.10 8.08
CA HIS A 436 8.86 -0.51 8.90
C HIS A 436 8.44 0.75 9.69
N ASP A 437 7.28 1.36 9.36
CA ASP A 437 6.75 2.56 10.04
C ASP A 437 5.68 2.25 11.10
N THR A 438 5.29 0.99 11.24
CA THR A 438 4.21 0.60 12.15
C THR A 438 4.69 -0.41 13.19
N ALA A 439 4.03 -0.49 14.34
CA ALA A 439 4.29 -1.55 15.30
C ALA A 439 4.11 -2.93 14.65
N ARG A 440 4.86 -3.94 15.12
CA ARG A 440 4.73 -5.33 14.67
C ARG A 440 3.31 -5.81 14.87
N ILE A 441 2.76 -6.43 13.84
CA ILE A 441 1.36 -6.83 13.82
C ILE A 441 0.99 -7.77 14.96
N LEU A 442 1.87 -8.72 15.31
CA LEU A 442 1.63 -9.65 16.43
C LEU A 442 1.50 -8.91 17.77
N THR A 443 2.38 -7.91 18.01
CA THR A 443 2.31 -7.06 19.20
C THR A 443 1.03 -6.25 19.22
N LEU A 444 0.67 -5.63 18.11
CA LEU A 444 -0.53 -4.79 17.98
C LEU A 444 -1.82 -5.57 18.22
N LEU A 445 -1.91 -6.81 17.73
CA LEU A 445 -3.10 -7.66 17.87
C LEU A 445 -3.18 -8.37 19.23
N GLY A 446 -2.03 -8.60 19.89
CA GLY A 446 -1.94 -9.36 21.13
C GLY A 446 -1.96 -8.50 22.39
N ALA A 447 -1.25 -7.38 22.41
CA ALA A 447 -1.07 -6.57 23.61
C ALA A 447 -2.40 -6.01 24.16
N GLU A 448 -2.55 -6.05 25.48
CA GLU A 448 -3.76 -5.49 26.17
C GLU A 448 -3.69 -3.97 26.33
N GLY A 449 -2.53 -3.38 26.08
CA GLY A 449 -2.31 -1.94 26.11
C GLY A 449 -0.94 -1.56 25.59
N THR A 450 -0.71 -0.25 25.42
CA THR A 450 0.58 0.27 25.01
C THR A 450 1.31 0.81 26.24
N PRO A 451 2.50 0.29 26.58
CA PRO A 451 3.30 0.83 27.68
C PRO A 451 3.66 2.30 27.45
N LYS A 452 3.77 3.08 28.52
CA LYS A 452 3.86 4.55 28.41
C LYS A 452 5.21 5.03 27.90
N THR A 453 6.28 4.40 28.36
CA THR A 453 7.66 4.84 28.02
C THR A 453 8.28 3.95 26.94
N LYS A 454 9.23 4.49 26.19
CA LYS A 454 10.01 3.72 25.20
C LYS A 454 10.76 2.55 25.84
N ALA A 455 11.28 2.73 27.05
CA ALA A 455 11.97 1.67 27.79
C ALA A 455 11.01 0.53 28.18
N GLU A 456 9.80 0.84 28.65
CA GLU A 456 8.77 -0.17 28.93
C GLU A 456 8.37 -0.91 27.65
N ARG A 457 8.19 -0.21 26.51
CA ARG A 457 7.90 -0.83 25.21
C ARG A 457 9.02 -1.74 24.74
N ALA A 458 10.27 -1.34 24.93
CA ALA A 458 11.45 -2.12 24.58
C ALA A 458 11.55 -3.41 25.41
N ALA A 459 11.18 -3.35 26.69
CA ALA A 459 11.19 -4.50 27.61
C ALA A 459 9.94 -5.39 27.45
N TYR A 460 8.88 -4.89 26.83
CA TYR A 460 7.59 -5.61 26.74
C TYR A 460 7.71 -6.87 25.89
N ARG A 461 7.12 -7.93 26.39
CA ARG A 461 6.87 -9.16 25.65
C ARG A 461 5.45 -9.62 25.94
N LEU A 462 4.76 -10.11 24.93
CA LEU A 462 3.41 -10.64 25.09
C LEU A 462 3.41 -11.78 26.12
N SER A 463 2.51 -11.71 27.08
CA SER A 463 2.22 -12.83 27.98
C SER A 463 1.68 -14.02 27.17
N PRO A 464 1.67 -15.24 27.71
CA PRO A 464 1.12 -16.41 27.01
C PRO A 464 -0.31 -16.21 26.51
N THR A 465 -1.17 -15.52 27.27
CA THR A 465 -2.57 -15.22 26.90
C THR A 465 -2.63 -14.20 25.77
N GLU A 466 -1.86 -13.13 25.86
CA GLU A 466 -1.76 -12.11 24.80
C GLU A 466 -1.20 -12.70 23.52
N LEU A 467 -0.15 -13.54 23.62
CA LEU A 467 0.46 -14.22 22.47
C LEU A 467 -0.57 -15.15 21.79
N ALA A 468 -1.28 -15.96 22.53
CA ALA A 468 -2.30 -16.86 21.98
C ALA A 468 -3.40 -16.07 21.25
N ARG A 469 -3.91 -15.00 21.84
CA ARG A 469 -4.89 -14.10 21.24
C ARG A 469 -4.32 -13.41 19.98
N GLY A 470 -3.10 -12.88 20.07
CA GLY A 470 -2.41 -12.22 18.96
C GLY A 470 -2.21 -13.15 17.78
N LEU A 471 -1.77 -14.39 18.01
CA LEU A 471 -1.61 -15.41 16.97
C LEU A 471 -2.94 -15.81 16.32
N ALA A 472 -4.02 -15.94 17.11
CA ALA A 472 -5.34 -16.24 16.56
C ALA A 472 -5.83 -15.11 15.62
N LYS A 473 -5.75 -13.85 16.07
CA LYS A 473 -6.10 -12.69 15.25
C LYS A 473 -5.18 -12.52 14.03
N LEU A 474 -3.88 -12.80 14.16
CA LEU A 474 -2.93 -12.74 13.06
C LEU A 474 -3.23 -13.78 11.97
N ARG A 475 -3.69 -14.97 12.36
CA ARG A 475 -4.15 -15.98 11.39
C ARG A 475 -5.39 -15.52 10.63
N LEU A 476 -6.38 -14.92 11.30
CA LEU A 476 -7.54 -14.33 10.63
C LEU A 476 -7.13 -13.21 9.66
N ALA A 477 -6.26 -12.31 10.12
CA ALA A 477 -5.72 -11.23 9.30
C ALA A 477 -4.98 -11.77 8.06
N GLY A 478 -4.17 -12.81 8.23
CA GLY A 478 -3.45 -13.49 7.16
C GLY A 478 -4.40 -14.13 6.13
N MET A 479 -5.43 -14.85 6.58
CA MET A 479 -6.44 -15.43 5.68
C MET A 479 -7.11 -14.33 4.84
N LEU A 480 -7.52 -13.22 5.45
CA LEU A 480 -8.14 -12.12 4.70
C LEU A 480 -7.15 -11.45 3.77
N LEU A 481 -5.93 -11.15 4.23
CA LEU A 481 -4.87 -10.53 3.44
C LEU A 481 -4.58 -11.30 2.15
N TYR A 482 -4.44 -12.61 2.23
CA TYR A 482 -4.13 -13.46 1.07
C TYR A 482 -5.32 -13.75 0.17
N SER A 483 -6.55 -13.59 0.68
CA SER A 483 -7.77 -13.78 -0.08
C SER A 483 -8.31 -12.50 -0.73
N PHE A 484 -7.91 -11.33 -0.23
CA PHE A 484 -8.38 -10.04 -0.75
C PHE A 484 -7.70 -9.68 -2.09
N PRO A 485 -8.35 -8.91 -3.00
CA PRO A 485 -7.72 -8.39 -4.21
C PRO A 485 -6.50 -7.51 -3.90
N GLY A 486 -5.48 -7.55 -4.74
CA GLY A 486 -4.21 -6.85 -4.57
C GLY A 486 -3.09 -7.78 -4.14
N SER A 487 -1.88 -7.25 -3.93
CA SER A 487 -0.71 -8.01 -3.49
C SER A 487 -0.69 -8.15 -1.97
N PRO A 488 -0.91 -9.34 -1.39
CA PRO A 488 -0.65 -9.57 0.03
C PRO A 488 0.83 -9.34 0.32
N THR A 489 1.12 -8.54 1.33
CA THR A 489 2.49 -8.15 1.69
C THR A 489 2.80 -8.52 3.13
N LEU A 490 3.91 -9.22 3.32
CA LEU A 490 4.51 -9.49 4.62
C LEU A 490 5.67 -8.52 4.86
N PHE A 491 5.71 -7.90 6.03
CA PHE A 491 6.91 -7.23 6.53
C PHE A 491 7.81 -8.28 7.18
N TYR A 492 9.09 -8.30 6.82
CA TYR A 492 10.03 -9.36 7.23
C TYR A 492 9.88 -9.71 8.72
N GLY A 493 9.74 -10.99 9.02
CA GLY A 493 9.63 -11.50 10.38
C GLY A 493 8.21 -11.53 10.96
N ASP A 494 7.20 -10.96 10.31
CA ASP A 494 5.81 -11.09 10.76
C ASP A 494 5.36 -12.55 10.72
N GLU A 495 5.79 -13.31 9.70
CA GLU A 495 5.56 -14.75 9.58
C GLU A 495 6.37 -15.59 10.57
N ALA A 496 7.42 -15.00 11.14
CA ALA A 496 8.27 -15.66 12.14
C ALA A 496 7.89 -15.31 13.59
N GLY A 497 6.84 -14.48 13.78
CA GLY A 497 6.35 -14.09 15.10
C GLY A 497 7.16 -12.98 15.79
N VAL A 498 7.86 -12.14 15.03
CA VAL A 498 8.61 -11.01 15.58
C VAL A 498 7.67 -10.03 16.27
N GLN A 499 8.07 -9.62 17.49
CA GLN A 499 7.36 -8.65 18.32
C GLN A 499 8.12 -7.33 18.36
N GLY A 500 7.41 -6.24 18.60
CA GLY A 500 7.97 -4.90 18.79
C GLY A 500 6.91 -3.82 18.63
N PHE A 501 7.00 -2.76 19.40
CA PHE A 501 6.22 -1.54 19.22
C PHE A 501 6.80 -0.74 18.04
N GLU A 502 6.45 0.53 17.94
CA GLU A 502 6.89 1.42 16.86
C GLU A 502 8.42 1.58 16.80
N ASP A 503 8.88 2.21 15.73
CA ASP A 503 10.28 2.52 15.41
C ASP A 503 11.09 3.03 16.63
N PRO A 504 12.28 2.44 16.86
CA PRO A 504 12.98 1.39 16.08
C PRO A 504 12.68 -0.04 16.57
N LEU A 505 11.79 -0.22 17.54
CA LEU A 505 11.52 -1.52 18.18
C LEU A 505 10.85 -2.54 17.25
N ASN A 506 10.16 -2.08 16.20
CA ASN A 506 9.60 -2.92 15.13
C ASN A 506 10.67 -3.44 14.15
N ARG A 507 11.89 -2.89 14.20
CA ARG A 507 13.00 -3.17 13.27
C ARG A 507 14.06 -4.11 13.88
N GLY A 508 13.66 -5.04 14.75
CA GLY A 508 14.51 -6.11 15.25
C GLY A 508 15.04 -7.02 14.13
N ALA A 509 16.18 -7.67 14.34
CA ALA A 509 16.75 -8.60 13.37
C ALA A 509 15.84 -9.83 13.19
N PHE A 510 15.85 -10.42 11.98
CA PHE A 510 15.08 -11.63 11.68
C PHE A 510 15.61 -12.81 12.54
N PRO A 511 14.73 -13.55 13.23
CA PRO A 511 15.14 -14.57 14.21
C PRO A 511 15.51 -15.92 13.57
N TRP A 512 16.49 -15.93 12.64
CA TRP A 512 16.89 -17.16 11.96
C TRP A 512 17.22 -18.31 12.90
N GLY A 513 16.51 -19.44 12.73
CA GLY A 513 16.64 -20.63 13.57
C GLY A 513 15.83 -20.59 14.88
N SER A 514 15.03 -19.53 15.07
CA SER A 514 14.15 -19.36 16.23
C SER A 514 12.76 -18.84 15.81
N GLU A 515 12.39 -19.07 14.55
CA GLU A 515 11.09 -18.68 13.99
C GLU A 515 9.94 -19.46 14.66
N ASP A 516 8.77 -18.84 14.77
CA ASP A 516 7.55 -19.60 15.07
C ASP A 516 7.23 -20.50 13.86
N ALA A 517 7.60 -21.78 13.95
CA ALA A 517 7.47 -22.74 12.86
C ALA A 517 6.00 -22.92 12.44
N ALA A 518 5.07 -22.94 13.39
CA ALA A 518 3.64 -23.10 13.10
C ALA A 518 3.05 -21.89 12.38
N LEU A 519 3.49 -20.70 12.74
CA LEU A 519 3.09 -19.46 12.07
C LEU A 519 3.72 -19.36 10.66
N THR A 520 5.01 -19.70 10.55
CA THR A 520 5.71 -19.73 9.26
C THR A 520 5.05 -20.72 8.28
N ASP A 521 4.69 -21.93 8.75
CA ASP A 521 3.99 -22.94 7.93
C ASP A 521 2.59 -22.48 7.53
N PHE A 522 1.89 -21.77 8.41
CA PHE A 522 0.60 -21.16 8.10
C PHE A 522 0.72 -20.15 6.94
N PHE A 523 1.68 -19.23 6.98
CA PHE A 523 1.90 -18.26 5.90
C PHE A 523 2.41 -18.93 4.62
N ARG A 524 3.21 -19.99 4.74
CA ARG A 524 3.65 -20.82 3.59
C ARG A 524 2.44 -21.44 2.88
N THR A 525 1.48 -21.99 3.63
CA THR A 525 0.25 -22.57 3.09
C THR A 525 -0.58 -21.50 2.36
N LEU A 526 -0.76 -20.32 2.96
CA LEU A 526 -1.45 -19.19 2.31
C LEU A 526 -0.75 -18.75 1.02
N GLY A 527 0.56 -18.66 1.02
CA GLY A 527 1.34 -18.31 -0.16
C GLY A 527 1.19 -19.34 -1.29
N GLN A 528 1.19 -20.61 -0.95
CA GLN A 528 0.95 -21.69 -1.92
C GLN A 528 -0.48 -21.62 -2.49
N LEU A 529 -1.49 -21.41 -1.64
CA LEU A 529 -2.87 -21.23 -2.09
C LEU A 529 -2.98 -20.03 -3.06
N ARG A 530 -2.37 -18.89 -2.71
CA ARG A 530 -2.36 -17.70 -3.57
C ARG A 530 -1.70 -17.97 -4.92
N ARG A 531 -0.62 -18.76 -4.97
CA ARG A 531 0.08 -19.09 -6.21
C ARG A 531 -0.68 -20.07 -7.10
N THR A 532 -1.44 -20.99 -6.52
CA THR A 532 -2.06 -22.11 -7.24
C THR A 532 -3.51 -21.88 -7.61
N ARG A 533 -4.21 -20.96 -6.91
CA ARG A 533 -5.62 -20.69 -7.17
C ARG A 533 -5.78 -19.39 -7.96
N GLU A 534 -6.31 -19.51 -9.17
CA GLU A 534 -6.54 -18.38 -10.06
C GLU A 534 -7.62 -17.43 -9.50
N SER A 535 -8.62 -17.98 -8.81
CA SER A 535 -9.63 -17.21 -8.09
C SER A 535 -9.01 -16.24 -7.08
N LEU A 536 -8.03 -16.66 -6.29
CA LEU A 536 -7.35 -15.78 -5.34
C LEU A 536 -6.46 -14.75 -6.04
N ARG A 537 -5.79 -15.13 -7.13
CA ARG A 537 -4.89 -14.24 -7.88
C ARG A 537 -5.65 -13.11 -8.58
N SER A 538 -6.64 -13.46 -9.41
CA SER A 538 -7.29 -12.53 -10.33
C SER A 538 -8.82 -12.53 -10.27
N GLY A 539 -9.44 -13.32 -9.38
CA GLY A 539 -10.89 -13.47 -9.30
C GLY A 539 -11.62 -12.20 -8.89
N ALA A 540 -12.85 -12.07 -9.33
CA ALA A 540 -13.76 -11.04 -8.87
C ALA A 540 -14.05 -11.20 -7.37
N LEU A 541 -14.26 -10.08 -6.67
CA LEU A 541 -14.61 -10.05 -5.26
C LEU A 541 -16.13 -9.93 -5.09
N ARG A 542 -16.70 -10.78 -4.22
CA ARG A 542 -18.06 -10.66 -3.75
C ARG A 542 -18.13 -10.86 -2.22
N TYR A 543 -18.87 -10.04 -1.53
CA TYR A 543 -19.16 -10.23 -0.11
C TYR A 543 -20.41 -11.11 0.03
N LEU A 544 -20.26 -12.25 0.70
CA LEU A 544 -21.36 -13.17 0.99
C LEU A 544 -22.01 -12.86 2.34
N LEU A 545 -21.20 -12.38 3.29
CA LEU A 545 -21.64 -11.96 4.62
C LEU A 545 -20.69 -10.89 5.15
N ALA A 546 -21.22 -9.86 5.80
CA ALA A 546 -20.45 -8.91 6.58
C ALA A 546 -21.36 -8.36 7.70
N ARG A 547 -21.19 -8.86 8.92
CA ARG A 547 -22.03 -8.49 10.06
C ARG A 547 -21.33 -8.81 11.37
N GLY A 548 -21.20 -7.82 12.24
CA GLY A 548 -20.53 -7.98 13.54
C GLY A 548 -19.13 -8.55 13.39
N GLY A 549 -18.82 -9.63 14.12
CA GLY A 549 -17.54 -10.33 14.00
C GLY A 549 -17.41 -11.24 12.76
N ALA A 550 -18.49 -11.51 12.01
CA ALA A 550 -18.49 -12.48 10.92
C ALA A 550 -18.33 -11.81 9.54
N LEU A 551 -17.36 -12.30 8.76
CA LEU A 551 -17.09 -11.88 7.38
C LEU A 551 -16.94 -13.10 6.48
N ALA A 552 -17.62 -13.10 5.33
CA ALA A 552 -17.35 -14.08 4.28
C ALA A 552 -17.23 -13.38 2.93
N ILE A 553 -16.09 -13.60 2.26
CA ILE A 553 -15.83 -13.11 0.91
C ILE A 553 -15.64 -14.26 -0.05
N GLU A 554 -16.05 -14.04 -1.28
CA GLU A 554 -15.85 -14.96 -2.39
C GLU A 554 -14.92 -14.34 -3.42
N ARG A 555 -14.03 -15.15 -3.95
CA ARG A 555 -13.24 -14.87 -5.14
C ARG A 555 -13.59 -15.89 -6.21
N GLU A 556 -13.91 -15.42 -7.42
CA GLU A 556 -14.31 -16.30 -8.53
C GLU A 556 -13.59 -15.88 -9.81
N ARG A 557 -13.07 -16.87 -10.54
CA ARG A 557 -12.46 -16.70 -11.86
C ARG A 557 -12.64 -17.95 -12.71
N GLY A 558 -13.34 -17.81 -13.85
CA GLY A 558 -13.46 -18.88 -14.82
C GLY A 558 -14.07 -20.20 -14.29
N GLY A 559 -14.98 -20.10 -13.34
CA GLY A 559 -15.59 -21.26 -12.66
C GLY A 559 -14.80 -21.76 -11.44
N GLU A 560 -13.57 -21.32 -11.24
CA GLU A 560 -12.85 -21.58 -9.98
C GLU A 560 -13.32 -20.61 -8.90
N ARG A 561 -13.78 -21.16 -7.80
CA ARG A 561 -14.33 -20.43 -6.66
C ARG A 561 -13.52 -20.69 -5.39
N THR A 562 -13.28 -19.65 -4.61
CA THR A 562 -12.70 -19.73 -3.25
C THR A 562 -13.50 -18.82 -2.33
N VAL A 563 -13.91 -19.34 -1.16
CA VAL A 563 -14.62 -18.58 -0.15
C VAL A 563 -13.81 -18.53 1.13
N THR A 564 -13.50 -17.34 1.61
CA THR A 564 -12.87 -17.13 2.91
C THR A 564 -13.93 -16.67 3.89
N ALA A 565 -14.19 -17.47 4.93
CA ALA A 565 -15.17 -17.21 5.97
C ALA A 565 -14.47 -17.11 7.32
N LEU A 566 -14.69 -16.00 8.03
CA LEU A 566 -13.93 -15.60 9.21
C LEU A 566 -14.90 -15.17 10.33
N ASN A 567 -14.52 -15.49 11.58
CA ASN A 567 -15.18 -15.02 12.79
C ASN A 567 -14.17 -14.35 13.72
N ALA A 568 -14.17 -13.04 13.78
CA ALA A 568 -13.36 -12.23 14.70
C ALA A 568 -14.07 -11.93 16.04
N GLY A 569 -15.29 -12.43 16.22
CA GLY A 569 -16.09 -12.24 17.44
C GLY A 569 -15.69 -13.17 18.58
N ASP A 570 -16.27 -12.91 19.76
CA ASP A 570 -16.02 -13.67 21.00
C ASP A 570 -17.00 -14.86 21.20
N ALA A 571 -17.98 -15.02 20.31
CA ALA A 571 -18.94 -16.10 20.28
C ALA A 571 -18.88 -16.88 18.96
N PRO A 572 -19.31 -18.17 18.94
CA PRO A 572 -19.43 -18.92 17.70
C PRO A 572 -20.33 -18.20 16.69
N ALA A 573 -19.99 -18.26 15.42
CA ALA A 573 -20.75 -17.70 14.32
C ALA A 573 -21.24 -18.81 13.38
N ASP A 574 -22.56 -18.88 13.17
CA ASP A 574 -23.17 -19.81 12.22
C ASP A 574 -23.29 -19.11 10.86
N LEU A 575 -22.74 -19.76 9.83
CA LEU A 575 -22.77 -19.29 8.46
C LEU A 575 -23.43 -20.35 7.57
N THR A 576 -24.25 -19.87 6.65
CA THR A 576 -24.85 -20.72 5.61
C THR A 576 -24.45 -20.14 4.25
N LEU A 577 -23.66 -20.88 3.50
CA LEU A 577 -23.09 -20.48 2.21
C LEU A 577 -23.65 -21.35 1.08
N ALA A 578 -24.13 -20.73 0.01
CA ALA A 578 -24.50 -21.49 -1.19
C ALA A 578 -23.27 -22.23 -1.74
N TRP A 579 -23.42 -23.51 -2.09
CA TRP A 579 -22.31 -24.35 -2.55
C TRP A 579 -22.83 -25.42 -3.50
N ASP A 580 -22.19 -25.53 -4.68
CA ASP A 580 -22.68 -26.37 -5.77
C ASP A 580 -22.18 -27.82 -5.72
N ALA A 581 -21.07 -28.07 -4.99
CA ALA A 581 -20.50 -29.42 -4.84
C ALA A 581 -21.08 -30.12 -3.58
N PRO A 582 -21.04 -31.46 -3.50
CA PRO A 582 -21.54 -32.22 -2.35
C PRO A 582 -20.80 -31.93 -1.03
N THR A 583 -19.57 -31.43 -1.11
CA THR A 583 -18.75 -31.05 0.06
C THR A 583 -17.99 -29.76 -0.25
N ALA A 584 -17.80 -28.92 0.77
CA ALA A 584 -16.84 -27.83 0.78
C ALA A 584 -15.62 -28.24 1.62
N GLN A 585 -14.41 -27.98 1.14
CA GLN A 585 -13.19 -28.37 1.86
C GLN A 585 -12.43 -27.11 2.31
N ASP A 586 -12.04 -27.07 3.59
CA ASP A 586 -11.10 -26.07 4.07
C ASP A 586 -9.68 -26.38 3.55
N ALA A 587 -9.15 -25.47 2.77
CA ALA A 587 -7.82 -25.61 2.17
C ALA A 587 -6.67 -25.51 3.19
N MET A 588 -6.92 -24.95 4.38
CA MET A 588 -5.91 -24.81 5.42
C MET A 588 -5.73 -26.09 6.25
N THR A 589 -6.82 -26.82 6.50
CA THR A 589 -6.83 -27.99 7.40
C THR A 589 -7.20 -29.30 6.71
N GLY A 590 -7.79 -29.21 5.51
CA GLY A 590 -8.35 -30.37 4.81
C GLY A 590 -9.72 -30.82 5.36
N GLN A 591 -10.27 -30.13 6.36
CA GLN A 591 -11.60 -30.45 6.90
C GLN A 591 -12.68 -30.33 5.82
N ARG A 592 -13.62 -31.28 5.81
CA ARG A 592 -14.74 -31.28 4.88
C ARG A 592 -16.05 -30.95 5.58
N PHE A 593 -16.85 -30.13 4.93
CA PHE A 593 -18.19 -29.76 5.37
C PHE A 593 -19.20 -30.34 4.38
N LEU A 594 -20.23 -31.00 4.90
CA LEU A 594 -21.31 -31.54 4.08
C LEU A 594 -22.17 -30.40 3.54
N VAL A 595 -22.58 -30.53 2.31
CA VAL A 595 -23.51 -29.62 1.65
C VAL A 595 -24.88 -30.27 1.63
N ILE A 596 -25.88 -29.60 2.20
CA ILE A 596 -27.27 -30.06 2.27
C ILE A 596 -28.12 -29.02 1.56
N ASP A 597 -28.96 -29.45 0.62
CA ASP A 597 -29.83 -28.57 -0.19
C ASP A 597 -29.07 -27.41 -0.87
N GLY A 598 -27.86 -27.69 -1.41
CA GLY A 598 -27.03 -26.69 -2.07
C GLY A 598 -26.40 -25.66 -1.10
N LYS A 599 -26.29 -25.99 0.20
CA LYS A 599 -25.76 -25.09 1.23
C LYS A 599 -24.75 -25.79 2.11
N ALA A 600 -23.59 -25.17 2.28
CA ALA A 600 -22.63 -25.52 3.31
C ALA A 600 -22.97 -24.79 4.61
N HIS A 601 -23.11 -25.56 5.70
CA HIS A 601 -23.37 -25.06 7.02
C HIS A 601 -22.09 -25.11 7.86
N LEU A 602 -21.66 -23.96 8.39
CA LEU A 602 -20.42 -23.79 9.13
C LEU A 602 -20.73 -23.16 10.48
N THR A 603 -20.19 -23.73 11.55
CA THR A 603 -20.11 -23.05 12.85
C THR A 603 -18.64 -22.71 13.09
N LEU A 604 -18.28 -21.44 12.98
CA LEU A 604 -16.92 -20.96 13.22
C LEU A 604 -16.76 -20.59 14.70
N PRO A 605 -15.83 -21.23 15.43
CA PRO A 605 -15.49 -20.80 16.77
C PRO A 605 -15.04 -19.34 16.85
N PRO A 606 -14.98 -18.72 18.04
CA PRO A 606 -14.35 -17.41 18.22
C PRO A 606 -12.92 -17.37 17.68
N LEU A 607 -12.56 -16.25 17.06
CA LEU A 607 -11.23 -16.00 16.48
C LEU A 607 -10.76 -17.12 15.53
N ASN A 608 -11.66 -17.63 14.70
CA ASN A 608 -11.38 -18.72 13.77
C ASN A 608 -11.91 -18.44 12.35
N GLY A 609 -11.37 -19.15 11.37
CA GLY A 609 -11.76 -18.99 9.97
C GLY A 609 -11.41 -20.22 9.13
N VAL A 610 -11.97 -20.25 7.92
CA VAL A 610 -11.73 -21.29 6.91
C VAL A 610 -11.57 -20.65 5.53
N ILE A 611 -10.80 -21.30 4.66
CA ILE A 611 -10.71 -21.00 3.23
C ILE A 611 -11.28 -22.19 2.47
N LEU A 612 -12.50 -22.08 1.99
CA LEU A 612 -13.21 -23.15 1.30
C LEU A 612 -12.87 -23.18 -0.20
N VAL A 613 -12.64 -24.40 -0.70
CA VAL A 613 -12.33 -24.68 -2.09
C VAL A 613 -13.19 -25.82 -2.62
#